data_c071f1b910dd4b8a0b65c43181e50460
#
_entry.id   c071f1b910dd4b8a0b65c43181e50460
#
_cell.length_a   1.000
_cell.length_b   1.000
_cell.length_c   1.000
_cell.angle_alpha   90.00
_cell.angle_beta   90.00
_cell.angle_gamma   90.00
#
_symmetry.space_group_name_H-M   'P 1'
#
loop_
_entity.id
_entity.type
_entity.pdbx_description
1 polymer ?
#
loop_
_entity_poly.entity_id
_entity_poly.type
_entity_poly.pdbx_seq_one_letter_code
_entity_poly.pdbx_strand_id
1 'polypeptide(L)'
;MKRKLFLLLTVLLMTESIFSEEKVRRQQQFEVKDADGNIFVLQKDIQTVFDLLGEPLKKENLWAIYPKAGCGFYKIDYENISFLYYDNDNKIVRIVIENDACKIVDNDITVGSSYEEIINAYGVPERETAYFNENNSRNEMQLLYTTQGTEFSYVVHGDEYYSYIIINIDAETKKCNELFVGWNTPC
;
A
#
# COMPACT_ATOMS: atom_id res chain seq x y z
N MET A 1 -42.91 -25.39 -6.75
CA MET A 1 -42.37 -24.11 -7.27
C MET A 1 -41.82 -23.15 -6.18
N LYS A 2 -42.50 -22.91 -5.06
CA LYS A 2 -42.08 -21.94 -4.02
C LYS A 2 -40.70 -22.23 -3.36
N ARG A 3 -40.32 -23.50 -3.15
CA ARG A 3 -39.01 -23.87 -2.56
C ARG A 3 -37.79 -23.57 -3.47
N LYS A 4 -37.93 -23.73 -4.79
CA LYS A 4 -36.84 -23.44 -5.74
C LYS A 4 -36.60 -21.94 -5.90
N LEU A 5 -37.66 -21.12 -5.80
CA LEU A 5 -37.55 -19.66 -5.86
C LEU A 5 -36.85 -19.10 -4.61
N PHE A 6 -37.11 -19.68 -3.43
CA PHE A 6 -36.47 -19.25 -2.17
C PHE A 6 -34.98 -19.56 -2.17
N LEU A 7 -34.57 -20.72 -2.70
CA LEU A 7 -33.15 -21.09 -2.81
C LEU A 7 -32.38 -20.17 -3.77
N LEU A 8 -33.01 -19.78 -4.89
CA LEU A 8 -32.43 -18.87 -5.88
C LEU A 8 -32.24 -17.46 -5.30
N LEU A 9 -33.24 -17.00 -4.51
CA LEU A 9 -33.14 -15.67 -3.85
C LEU A 9 -32.05 -15.63 -2.78
N THR A 10 -31.87 -16.72 -2.02
CA THR A 10 -30.83 -16.82 -0.99
C THR A 10 -29.44 -16.86 -1.60
N VAL A 11 -29.24 -17.55 -2.72
CA VAL A 11 -27.97 -17.58 -3.45
C VAL A 11 -27.67 -16.19 -4.04
N LEU A 12 -28.68 -15.51 -4.59
CA LEU A 12 -28.50 -14.15 -5.14
C LEU A 12 -28.10 -13.13 -4.05
N LEU A 13 -28.76 -13.19 -2.89
CA LEU A 13 -28.42 -12.32 -1.75
C LEU A 13 -27.04 -12.60 -1.16
N MET A 14 -26.60 -13.87 -1.15
CA MET A 14 -25.24 -14.22 -0.71
C MET A 14 -24.17 -13.75 -1.71
N THR A 15 -24.43 -13.80 -3.01
CA THR A 15 -23.49 -13.28 -4.00
C THR A 15 -23.37 -11.76 -3.95
N GLU A 16 -24.46 -11.04 -3.74
CA GLU A 16 -24.42 -9.58 -3.58
C GLU A 16 -23.67 -9.16 -2.29
N SER A 17 -23.82 -9.89 -1.18
CA SER A 17 -23.10 -9.58 0.06
C SER A 17 -21.60 -9.86 -0.06
N ILE A 18 -21.20 -10.95 -0.73
CA ILE A 18 -19.78 -11.26 -0.98
C ILE A 18 -19.15 -10.21 -1.91
N PHE A 19 -19.84 -9.81 -2.98
CA PHE A 19 -19.40 -8.75 -3.88
C PHE A 19 -19.32 -7.38 -3.18
N SER A 20 -20.24 -7.07 -2.26
CA SER A 20 -20.23 -5.81 -1.51
C SER A 20 -19.08 -5.75 -0.48
N GLU A 21 -18.78 -6.85 0.22
CA GLU A 21 -17.65 -6.94 1.14
C GLU A 21 -16.30 -6.86 0.41
N GLU A 22 -16.17 -7.52 -0.75
CA GLU A 22 -14.97 -7.45 -1.57
C GLU A 22 -14.75 -6.02 -2.12
N LYS A 23 -15.84 -5.33 -2.50
CA LYS A 23 -15.79 -3.94 -2.96
C LYS A 23 -15.42 -2.98 -1.82
N VAL A 24 -15.96 -3.17 -0.62
CA VAL A 24 -15.64 -2.35 0.57
C VAL A 24 -14.17 -2.51 0.97
N ARG A 25 -13.59 -3.71 0.94
CA ARG A 25 -12.18 -3.96 1.27
C ARG A 25 -11.20 -3.27 0.30
N ARG A 26 -11.56 -3.09 -0.96
CA ARG A 26 -10.73 -2.40 -1.98
C ARG A 26 -10.85 -0.88 -1.94
N GLN A 27 -11.77 -0.34 -1.15
CA GLN A 27 -12.09 1.10 -1.12
C GLN A 27 -11.39 1.86 0.02
N GLN A 28 -10.56 1.20 0.84
CA GLN A 28 -9.89 1.87 1.96
C GLN A 28 -8.63 2.59 1.50
N GLN A 29 -8.44 3.81 1.96
CA GLN A 29 -7.18 4.51 1.83
C GLN A 29 -6.13 3.77 2.67
N PHE A 30 -5.00 3.41 2.07
CA PHE A 30 -3.95 2.70 2.79
C PHE A 30 -3.27 3.63 3.81
N GLU A 31 -3.43 3.33 5.08
CA GLU A 31 -2.84 4.05 6.20
C GLU A 31 -1.85 3.14 6.93
N VAL A 32 -0.78 3.73 7.44
CA VAL A 32 0.26 3.00 8.17
C VAL A 32 0.27 3.46 9.63
N LYS A 33 0.33 2.50 10.56
CA LYS A 33 0.46 2.75 11.98
C LYS A 33 1.80 2.21 12.49
N ASP A 34 2.52 3.01 13.29
CA ASP A 34 3.72 2.58 14.00
C ASP A 34 3.41 1.90 15.35
N ALA A 35 4.46 1.47 16.05
CA ALA A 35 4.34 0.81 17.35
C ALA A 35 3.76 1.71 18.45
N ASP A 36 3.94 3.02 18.34
CA ASP A 36 3.44 4.01 19.31
C ASP A 36 1.98 4.41 19.01
N GLY A 37 1.41 3.92 17.92
CA GLY A 37 0.03 4.18 17.49
C GLY A 37 -0.13 5.42 16.63
N ASN A 38 0.95 6.07 16.18
CA ASN A 38 0.89 7.16 15.23
C ASN A 38 0.43 6.65 13.86
N ILE A 39 -0.46 7.40 13.20
CA ILE A 39 -1.02 7.05 11.89
C ILE A 39 -0.44 7.97 10.83
N PHE A 40 0.14 7.38 9.79
CA PHE A 40 0.71 8.05 8.64
C PHE A 40 -0.15 7.83 7.41
N VAL A 41 -0.43 8.91 6.69
CA VAL A 41 -1.34 8.94 5.54
C VAL A 41 -0.64 9.60 4.35
N LEU A 42 -0.81 9.02 3.16
CA LEU A 42 -0.32 9.62 1.92
C LEU A 42 -0.96 11.00 1.67
N GLN A 43 -0.27 11.84 0.91
CA GLN A 43 -0.69 13.20 0.55
C GLN A 43 -0.81 14.20 1.73
N LYS A 44 -0.40 13.79 2.94
CA LYS A 44 -0.19 14.73 4.06
C LYS A 44 1.16 15.43 3.94
N ASP A 45 1.26 16.59 4.55
CA ASP A 45 2.51 17.33 4.63
C ASP A 45 3.53 16.53 5.46
N ILE A 46 4.79 16.45 4.99
CA ILE A 46 5.88 15.74 5.69
C ILE A 46 6.17 16.34 7.07
N GLN A 47 5.79 17.60 7.30
CA GLN A 47 5.93 18.22 8.62
C GLN A 47 5.19 17.44 9.70
N THR A 48 4.07 16.78 9.36
CA THR A 48 3.34 15.92 10.30
C THR A 48 4.18 14.74 10.81
N VAL A 49 5.10 14.23 9.98
CA VAL A 49 6.04 13.17 10.37
C VAL A 49 7.11 13.72 11.30
N PHE A 50 7.68 14.88 10.97
CA PHE A 50 8.68 15.54 11.84
C PHE A 50 8.10 15.90 13.20
N ASP A 51 6.84 16.34 13.25
CA ASP A 51 6.15 16.69 14.50
C ASP A 51 5.92 15.44 15.38
N LEU A 52 5.73 14.26 14.80
CA LEU A 52 5.48 13.01 15.51
C LEU A 52 6.78 12.26 15.87
N LEU A 53 7.71 12.14 14.92
CA LEU A 53 8.90 11.31 15.04
C LEU A 53 10.19 12.10 15.29
N GLY A 54 10.16 13.44 15.17
CA GLY A 54 11.34 14.29 15.29
C GLY A 54 12.27 14.21 14.07
N GLU A 55 13.56 14.45 14.28
CA GLU A 55 14.57 14.43 13.22
C GLU A 55 14.82 13.00 12.70
N PRO A 56 14.85 12.79 11.36
CA PRO A 56 15.11 11.48 10.78
C PRO A 56 16.57 11.04 10.99
N LEU A 57 16.79 9.74 11.01
CA LEU A 57 18.15 9.15 11.05
C LEU A 57 18.96 9.48 9.80
N LYS A 58 18.28 9.60 8.65
CA LYS A 58 18.87 9.90 7.36
C LYS A 58 17.91 10.71 6.49
N LYS A 59 18.46 11.64 5.71
CA LYS A 59 17.74 12.36 4.66
C LYS A 59 18.54 12.34 3.37
N GLU A 60 17.92 11.86 2.29
CA GLU A 60 18.53 11.76 0.96
C GLU A 60 17.72 12.56 -0.07
N ASN A 61 18.44 13.25 -0.95
CA ASN A 61 17.85 13.86 -2.13
C ASN A 61 17.96 12.87 -3.30
N LEU A 62 16.81 12.39 -3.80
CA LEU A 62 16.74 11.41 -4.88
C LEU A 62 16.63 12.03 -6.28
N TRP A 63 16.77 13.34 -6.43
CA TRP A 63 16.71 14.04 -7.72
C TRP A 63 17.64 13.43 -8.78
N ALA A 64 18.83 13.04 -8.38
CA ALA A 64 19.82 12.43 -9.28
C ALA A 64 19.38 11.04 -9.81
N ILE A 65 18.49 10.35 -9.10
CA ILE A 65 17.99 9.02 -9.47
C ILE A 65 16.80 9.13 -10.42
N TYR A 66 15.98 10.18 -10.26
CA TYR A 66 14.75 10.39 -11.03
C TYR A 66 14.74 11.72 -11.83
N PRO A 67 15.80 12.09 -12.57
CA PRO A 67 15.89 13.39 -13.23
C PRO A 67 14.85 13.63 -14.32
N LYS A 68 14.20 12.55 -14.82
CA LYS A 68 13.17 12.63 -15.86
C LYS A 68 11.75 12.82 -15.31
N ALA A 69 11.58 12.68 -14.00
CA ALA A 69 10.25 12.80 -13.38
C ALA A 69 9.75 14.25 -13.30
N GLY A 70 10.62 15.26 -13.55
CA GLY A 70 10.24 16.67 -13.50
C GLY A 70 9.96 17.20 -12.09
N CYS A 71 10.01 16.33 -11.08
CA CYS A 71 9.81 16.63 -9.67
C CYS A 71 10.93 16.01 -8.84
N GLY A 72 11.44 16.75 -7.85
CA GLY A 72 12.42 16.25 -6.90
C GLY A 72 11.76 15.44 -5.81
N PHE A 73 12.48 14.42 -5.33
CA PHE A 73 12.05 13.61 -4.20
C PHE A 73 13.10 13.65 -3.10
N TYR A 74 12.61 13.68 -1.87
CA TYR A 74 13.41 13.39 -0.69
C TYR A 74 12.97 12.07 -0.08
N LYS A 75 13.94 11.26 0.35
CA LYS A 75 13.71 10.11 1.23
C LYS A 75 14.20 10.47 2.62
N ILE A 76 13.40 10.16 3.63
CA ILE A 76 13.80 10.24 5.04
C ILE A 76 13.60 8.87 5.68
N ASP A 77 14.60 8.45 6.45
CA ASP A 77 14.61 7.15 7.11
C ASP A 77 14.52 7.32 8.62
N TYR A 78 13.65 6.55 9.25
CA TYR A 78 13.58 6.29 10.68
C TYR A 78 13.90 4.81 10.94
N GLU A 79 13.91 4.36 12.18
CA GLU A 79 14.34 3.01 12.54
C GLU A 79 13.50 1.89 11.87
N ASN A 80 12.20 2.11 11.73
CA ASN A 80 11.23 1.08 11.32
C ASN A 80 10.42 1.45 10.08
N ILE A 81 10.57 2.68 9.59
CA ILE A 81 9.72 3.26 8.56
C ILE A 81 10.47 4.35 7.79
N SER A 82 10.26 4.40 6.48
CA SER A 82 10.81 5.44 5.63
C SER A 82 9.70 6.15 4.86
N PHE A 83 9.93 7.42 4.53
CA PHE A 83 9.00 8.24 3.77
C PHE A 83 9.67 8.84 2.55
N LEU A 84 8.95 8.86 1.42
CA LEU A 84 9.29 9.67 0.26
C LEU A 84 8.28 10.80 0.13
N TYR A 85 8.77 12.00 -0.14
CA TYR A 85 7.92 13.17 -0.35
C TYR A 85 8.47 14.07 -1.46
N TYR A 86 7.60 14.87 -2.07
CA TYR A 86 8.00 15.84 -3.08
C TYR A 86 8.69 17.06 -2.44
N ASP A 87 9.65 17.63 -3.17
CA ASP A 87 10.36 18.86 -2.75
C ASP A 87 9.55 20.14 -3.00
N ASN A 88 8.56 20.10 -3.89
CA ASN A 88 7.80 21.28 -4.31
C ASN A 88 6.58 21.57 -3.43
N ASP A 89 5.95 20.56 -2.85
CA ASP A 89 4.72 20.69 -2.04
C ASP A 89 4.77 19.95 -0.70
N ASN A 90 5.90 19.29 -0.40
CA ASN A 90 6.15 18.52 0.82
C ASN A 90 5.16 17.38 1.08
N LYS A 91 4.47 16.88 0.04
CA LYS A 91 3.50 15.81 0.21
C LYS A 91 4.14 14.43 0.26
N ILE A 92 3.72 13.62 1.22
CA ILE A 92 4.13 12.21 1.33
C ILE A 92 3.54 11.44 0.15
N VAL A 93 4.41 10.81 -0.65
CA VAL A 93 4.02 10.02 -1.84
C VAL A 93 4.29 8.54 -1.66
N ARG A 94 5.13 8.16 -0.71
CA ARG A 94 5.38 6.76 -0.37
C ARG A 94 5.75 6.60 1.09
N ILE A 95 5.27 5.51 1.68
CA ILE A 95 5.62 5.04 3.01
C ILE A 95 6.15 3.62 2.84
N VAL A 96 7.35 3.33 3.36
CA VAL A 96 7.98 2.01 3.31
C VAL A 96 8.02 1.45 4.72
N ILE A 97 7.51 0.22 4.90
CA ILE A 97 7.56 -0.52 6.15
C ILE A 97 8.67 -1.55 6.04
N GLU A 98 9.67 -1.45 6.91
CA GLU A 98 10.92 -2.23 6.85
C GLU A 98 10.96 -3.39 7.85
N ASN A 99 10.06 -3.40 8.83
CA ASN A 99 9.94 -4.48 9.82
C ASN A 99 8.53 -4.57 10.40
N ASP A 100 8.32 -5.43 11.39
CA ASP A 100 7.03 -5.74 12.01
C ASP A 100 6.54 -4.70 13.04
N ALA A 101 7.34 -3.65 13.33
CA ALA A 101 6.94 -2.56 14.23
C ALA A 101 5.88 -1.63 13.63
N CYS A 102 5.79 -1.58 12.29
CA CYS A 102 4.78 -0.80 11.59
C CYS A 102 3.84 -1.71 10.80
N LYS A 103 2.58 -1.31 10.63
CA LYS A 103 1.55 -2.13 9.97
C LYS A 103 0.50 -1.29 9.25
N ILE A 104 -0.21 -1.91 8.30
CA ILE A 104 -1.39 -1.31 7.69
C ILE A 104 -2.55 -1.31 8.69
N VAL A 105 -3.25 -0.18 8.80
CA VAL A 105 -4.22 0.08 9.89
C VAL A 105 -5.33 -0.95 9.95
N ASP A 106 -6.02 -1.24 8.85
CA ASP A 106 -7.30 -1.97 8.92
C ASP A 106 -7.18 -3.49 9.06
N ASN A 107 -6.04 -4.07 8.71
CA ASN A 107 -5.87 -5.54 8.64
C ASN A 107 -4.58 -6.03 9.27
N ASP A 108 -3.86 -5.14 9.94
CA ASP A 108 -2.62 -5.45 10.68
C ASP A 108 -1.52 -6.13 9.84
N ILE A 109 -1.58 -6.02 8.50
CA ILE A 109 -0.56 -6.56 7.61
C ILE A 109 0.75 -5.80 7.79
N THR A 110 1.84 -6.56 7.94
CA THR A 110 3.18 -6.07 8.22
C THR A 110 4.25 -6.97 7.60
N VAL A 111 5.52 -6.60 7.74
CA VAL A 111 6.66 -7.50 7.46
C VAL A 111 6.57 -8.73 8.35
N GLY A 112 6.72 -9.92 7.75
CA GLY A 112 6.51 -11.21 8.42
C GLY A 112 5.12 -11.80 8.23
N SER A 113 4.10 -11.04 7.80
CA SER A 113 2.79 -11.57 7.44
C SER A 113 2.91 -12.61 6.33
N SER A 114 2.15 -13.70 6.44
CA SER A 114 2.14 -14.77 5.44
C SER A 114 1.35 -14.36 4.19
N TYR A 115 1.65 -15.02 3.06
CA TYR A 115 0.88 -14.85 1.82
C TYR A 115 -0.63 -15.07 2.05
N GLU A 116 -0.99 -16.10 2.85
CA GLU A 116 -2.39 -16.41 3.15
C GLU A 116 -3.09 -15.30 3.94
N GLU A 117 -2.43 -14.72 4.96
CA GLU A 117 -2.95 -13.57 5.72
C GLU A 117 -3.18 -12.37 4.81
N ILE A 118 -2.27 -12.11 3.87
CA ILE A 118 -2.39 -11.00 2.91
C ILE A 118 -3.56 -11.21 1.96
N ILE A 119 -3.71 -12.42 1.39
CA ILE A 119 -4.84 -12.73 0.50
C ILE A 119 -6.17 -12.68 1.27
N ASN A 120 -6.20 -13.13 2.52
CA ASN A 120 -7.40 -13.02 3.36
C ASN A 120 -7.78 -11.57 3.67
N ALA A 121 -6.78 -10.68 3.82
CA ALA A 121 -6.98 -9.28 4.11
C ALA A 121 -7.44 -8.47 2.87
N TYR A 122 -6.79 -8.67 1.72
CA TYR A 122 -6.97 -7.83 0.53
C TYR A 122 -7.67 -8.55 -0.64
N GLY A 123 -7.85 -9.86 -0.56
CA GLY A 123 -8.36 -10.65 -1.69
C GLY A 123 -7.29 -10.92 -2.74
N VAL A 124 -7.73 -11.15 -3.98
CA VAL A 124 -6.84 -11.40 -5.13
C VAL A 124 -6.17 -10.09 -5.54
N PRO A 125 -4.84 -10.04 -5.68
CA PRO A 125 -4.14 -8.84 -6.14
C PRO A 125 -4.47 -8.52 -7.60
N GLU A 126 -4.42 -7.23 -7.99
CA GLU A 126 -4.54 -6.82 -9.39
C GLU A 126 -3.40 -7.37 -10.24
N ARG A 127 -2.23 -7.52 -9.63
CA ARG A 127 -1.06 -8.10 -10.29
C ARG A 127 -0.19 -8.86 -9.31
N GLU A 128 0.22 -10.04 -9.73
CA GLU A 128 1.23 -10.86 -9.07
C GLU A 128 2.41 -11.06 -10.05
N THR A 129 3.62 -10.75 -9.62
CA THR A 129 4.82 -10.83 -10.45
C THR A 129 5.95 -11.52 -9.67
N ALA A 130 6.42 -12.66 -10.16
CA ALA A 130 7.62 -13.30 -9.62
C ALA A 130 8.88 -12.69 -10.27
N TYR A 131 9.89 -12.41 -9.47
CA TYR A 131 11.17 -11.89 -9.94
C TYR A 131 12.33 -12.35 -9.04
N PHE A 132 13.56 -12.26 -9.57
CA PHE A 132 14.76 -12.44 -8.77
C PHE A 132 15.24 -11.08 -8.27
N ASN A 133 15.32 -10.92 -6.94
CA ASN A 133 15.83 -9.70 -6.32
C ASN A 133 17.35 -9.80 -6.17
N GLU A 134 18.08 -9.05 -7.00
CA GLU A 134 19.55 -9.06 -7.01
C GLU A 134 20.17 -8.50 -5.72
N ASN A 135 19.49 -7.55 -5.05
CA ASN A 135 20.02 -6.91 -3.84
C ASN A 135 20.15 -7.89 -2.66
N ASN A 136 19.26 -8.85 -2.55
CA ASN A 136 19.26 -9.87 -1.49
C ASN A 136 19.45 -11.31 -2.02
N SER A 137 19.68 -11.45 -3.34
CA SER A 137 19.96 -12.72 -4.03
C SER A 137 18.91 -13.80 -3.80
N ARG A 138 17.62 -13.43 -3.81
CA ARG A 138 16.51 -14.36 -3.59
C ARG A 138 15.38 -14.16 -4.60
N ASN A 139 14.58 -15.23 -4.78
CA ASN A 139 13.34 -15.15 -5.52
C ASN A 139 12.26 -14.49 -4.66
N GLU A 140 11.58 -13.51 -5.23
CA GLU A 140 10.50 -12.77 -4.59
C GLU A 140 9.26 -12.78 -5.47
N MET A 141 8.12 -12.57 -4.83
CA MET A 141 6.84 -12.37 -5.48
C MET A 141 6.28 -11.04 -5.03
N GLN A 142 5.93 -10.20 -5.97
CA GLN A 142 5.34 -8.89 -5.71
C GLN A 142 3.83 -8.94 -5.95
N LEU A 143 3.07 -8.53 -4.94
CA LEU A 143 1.63 -8.36 -5.01
C LEU A 143 1.30 -6.87 -5.08
N LEU A 144 0.46 -6.48 -6.04
CA LEU A 144 -0.02 -5.12 -6.21
C LEU A 144 -1.53 -5.05 -5.94
N TYR A 145 -1.92 -4.11 -5.08
CA TYR A 145 -3.31 -3.71 -4.82
C TYR A 145 -3.43 -2.20 -5.03
N THR A 146 -4.53 -1.74 -5.63
CA THR A 146 -4.73 -0.32 -5.91
C THR A 146 -6.13 0.16 -5.54
N THR A 147 -6.29 1.48 -5.39
CA THR A 147 -7.61 2.13 -5.31
C THR A 147 -8.05 2.68 -6.67
N GLN A 148 -7.37 2.32 -7.76
CA GLN A 148 -7.69 2.75 -9.13
C GLN A 148 -9.14 2.36 -9.50
N GLY A 149 -9.88 3.29 -10.10
CA GLY A 149 -11.28 3.07 -10.49
C GLY A 149 -12.27 2.97 -9.33
N THR A 150 -11.86 3.29 -8.10
CA THR A 150 -12.72 3.37 -6.92
C THR A 150 -13.09 4.81 -6.57
N GLU A 151 -13.91 5.03 -5.54
CA GLU A 151 -14.23 6.36 -5.02
C GLU A 151 -13.04 7.10 -4.39
N PHE A 152 -11.93 6.39 -4.12
CA PHE A 152 -10.66 6.94 -3.61
C PHE A 152 -9.68 7.31 -4.72
N SER A 153 -10.03 7.09 -5.99
CA SER A 153 -9.29 7.63 -7.13
C SER A 153 -10.00 8.87 -7.68
N TYR A 154 -9.24 9.75 -8.32
CA TYR A 154 -9.80 10.90 -9.03
C TYR A 154 -9.03 11.19 -10.32
N VAL A 155 -9.69 11.81 -11.28
CA VAL A 155 -9.11 12.12 -12.60
C VAL A 155 -8.93 13.63 -12.75
N VAL A 156 -7.70 14.06 -13.13
CA VAL A 156 -7.36 15.43 -13.45
C VAL A 156 -6.67 15.46 -14.81
N HIS A 157 -7.20 16.23 -15.75
CA HIS A 157 -6.68 16.35 -17.11
C HIS A 157 -6.47 15.02 -17.88
N GLY A 158 -7.23 13.99 -17.51
CA GLY A 158 -7.13 12.67 -18.12
C GLY A 158 -6.21 11.68 -17.39
N ASP A 159 -5.44 12.13 -16.41
CA ASP A 159 -4.60 11.29 -15.56
C ASP A 159 -5.37 10.87 -14.31
N GLU A 160 -5.31 9.58 -13.96
CA GLU A 160 -5.94 9.03 -12.77
C GLU A 160 -4.96 8.99 -11.61
N TYR A 161 -5.38 9.55 -10.48
CA TYR A 161 -4.64 9.61 -9.23
C TYR A 161 -5.23 8.59 -8.25
N TYR A 162 -4.41 7.68 -7.72
CA TYR A 162 -4.84 6.62 -6.81
C TYR A 162 -3.73 6.20 -5.85
N SER A 163 -4.10 5.61 -4.74
CA SER A 163 -3.14 4.95 -3.84
C SER A 163 -2.95 3.49 -4.22
N TYR A 164 -1.78 2.95 -3.86
CA TYR A 164 -1.47 1.54 -4.06
C TYR A 164 -0.66 1.00 -2.88
N ILE A 165 -0.73 -0.32 -2.70
CA ILE A 165 0.18 -1.06 -1.82
C ILE A 165 0.92 -2.11 -2.65
N ILE A 166 2.23 -2.19 -2.46
CA ILE A 166 3.06 -3.25 -3.01
C ILE A 166 3.61 -4.06 -1.85
N ILE A 167 3.44 -5.37 -1.90
CA ILE A 167 3.88 -6.31 -0.89
C ILE A 167 4.86 -7.28 -1.54
N ASN A 168 6.10 -7.24 -1.10
CA ASN A 168 7.13 -8.17 -1.53
C ASN A 168 7.15 -9.39 -0.62
N ILE A 169 7.01 -10.57 -1.21
CA ILE A 169 6.94 -11.88 -0.54
C ILE A 169 8.18 -12.68 -0.91
N ASP A 170 8.88 -13.16 0.09
CA ASP A 170 9.93 -14.15 -0.11
C ASP A 170 9.33 -15.46 -0.64
N ALA A 171 9.83 -15.95 -1.79
CA ALA A 171 9.23 -17.07 -2.49
C ALA A 171 9.37 -18.42 -1.76
N GLU A 172 10.36 -18.56 -0.87
CA GLU A 172 10.62 -19.77 -0.10
C GLU A 172 9.79 -19.80 1.18
N THR A 173 9.86 -18.74 1.97
CA THR A 173 9.18 -18.66 3.28
C THR A 173 7.71 -18.30 3.16
N LYS A 174 7.27 -17.75 2.00
CA LYS A 174 5.93 -17.23 1.76
C LYS A 174 5.53 -16.12 2.74
N LYS A 175 6.50 -15.35 3.21
CA LYS A 175 6.30 -14.25 4.14
C LYS A 175 6.64 -12.91 3.49
N CYS A 176 5.92 -11.87 3.89
CA CYS A 176 6.23 -10.49 3.55
C CYS A 176 7.61 -10.13 4.09
N ASN A 177 8.48 -9.63 3.25
CA ASN A 177 9.81 -9.13 3.62
C ASN A 177 9.95 -7.62 3.49
N GLU A 178 9.05 -6.99 2.74
CA GLU A 178 8.97 -5.54 2.58
C GLU A 178 7.57 -5.18 2.09
N LEU A 179 7.04 -4.07 2.55
CA LEU A 179 5.82 -3.53 1.98
C LEU A 179 5.86 -2.00 1.94
N PHE A 180 5.21 -1.43 0.94
CA PHE A 180 5.11 0.01 0.83
C PHE A 180 3.76 0.45 0.28
N VAL A 181 3.28 1.54 0.85
CA VAL A 181 2.10 2.26 0.41
C VAL A 181 2.56 3.44 -0.44
N GLY A 182 1.97 3.63 -1.59
CA GLY A 182 2.33 4.70 -2.49
C GLY A 182 1.13 5.43 -3.06
N TRP A 183 1.41 6.61 -3.61
CA TRP A 183 0.46 7.41 -4.36
C TRP A 183 0.93 7.50 -5.80
N ASN A 184 0.06 7.12 -6.74
CA ASN A 184 0.34 7.30 -8.16
C ASN A 184 0.07 8.75 -8.53
N THR A 185 1.13 9.47 -8.84
CA THR A 185 1.04 10.82 -9.41
C THR A 185 1.70 10.80 -10.78
N PRO A 186 0.96 11.10 -11.85
CA PRO A 186 1.60 11.44 -13.11
C PRO A 186 2.46 12.69 -12.90
N CYS A 187 3.75 12.57 -13.10
CA CYS A 187 4.69 13.70 -13.16
C CYS A 187 4.78 14.25 -14.57
#